data_b236cb51a56fd3616852732b602d8abd
#
_entry.id   b236cb51a56fd3616852732b602d8abd
#
_cell.length_a   1.000
_cell.length_b   1.000
_cell.length_c   1.000
_cell.angle_alpha   90.00
_cell.angle_beta   90.00
_cell.angle_gamma   90.00
#
_symmetry.space_group_name_H-M   'P 1'
#
loop_
_entity.id
_entity.type
_entity.pdbx_description
1 polymer ?
#
loop_
_entity_poly.entity_id
_entity_poly.type
_entity_poly.pdbx_seq_one_letter_code
_entity_poly.pdbx_strand_id
1 'polypeptide(L)' 'MNYAEAVKTLRKKMILSQMEFADYLGVSFGTVNRWENDRFTPIVKAKRKLAPLFEKYNIEVED' A
#
# COMPACT_ATOMS: atom_id res chain seq x y z
N MET A 1 9.37 8.18 -2.36
CA MET A 1 8.63 7.88 -1.11
C MET A 1 9.03 6.52 -0.56
N ASN A 2 9.05 6.38 0.75
CA ASN A 2 9.18 5.05 1.32
C ASN A 2 7.84 4.31 1.20
N TYR A 3 7.81 3.03 1.51
CA TYR A 3 6.58 2.24 1.37
C TYR A 3 5.43 2.74 2.24
N ALA A 4 5.73 3.19 3.46
CA ALA A 4 4.68 3.68 4.35
C ALA A 4 3.93 4.86 3.74
N GLU A 5 4.68 5.83 3.25
CA GLU A 5 4.10 7.01 2.60
C GLU A 5 3.42 6.66 1.28
N ALA A 6 4.06 5.78 0.50
CA ALA A 6 3.53 5.39 -0.81
C ALA A 6 2.21 4.65 -0.69
N VAL A 7 2.10 3.72 0.25
CA VAL A 7 0.86 2.97 0.48
C VAL A 7 -0.25 3.90 0.92
N LYS A 8 0.03 4.81 1.85
CA LYS A 8 -0.97 5.77 2.32
C LYS A 8 -1.42 6.69 1.18
N THR A 9 -0.47 7.18 0.38
CA THR A 9 -0.78 8.06 -0.75
C THR A 9 -1.63 7.33 -1.78
N LEU A 10 -1.26 6.09 -2.11
CA LEU A 10 -2.02 5.27 -3.04
C LEU A 10 -3.45 5.07 -2.56
N ARG A 11 -3.59 4.67 -1.29
CA ARG A 11 -4.91 4.43 -0.72
C ARG A 11 -5.79 5.67 -0.80
N LYS A 12 -5.23 6.83 -0.47
CA LYS A 12 -5.98 8.09 -0.50
C LYS A 12 -6.35 8.48 -1.92
N LYS A 13 -5.49 8.24 -2.89
CA LYS A 13 -5.80 8.50 -4.29
C LYS A 13 -6.91 7.60 -4.80
N MET A 14 -7.00 6.39 -4.28
CA MET A 14 -8.07 5.45 -4.61
C MET A 14 -9.35 5.75 -3.82
N ILE A 15 -9.29 6.68 -2.87
CA ILE A 15 -10.41 7.09 -2.02
C ILE A 15 -10.97 5.90 -1.25
N LEU A 16 -10.07 5.13 -0.63
CA LEU A 16 -10.43 3.96 0.15
C LEU A 16 -10.00 4.13 1.60
N SER A 17 -10.80 3.57 2.53
CA SER A 17 -10.36 3.43 3.91
C SER A 17 -9.28 2.35 3.98
N GLN A 18 -8.61 2.25 5.13
CA GLN A 18 -7.61 1.19 5.33
C GLN A 18 -8.24 -0.19 5.17
N MET A 19 -9.45 -0.38 5.72
CA MET A 19 -10.15 -1.66 5.63
C MET A 19 -10.52 -1.99 4.20
N GLU A 20 -11.05 -1.02 3.47
CA GLU A 20 -11.41 -1.20 2.07
C GLU A 20 -10.19 -1.52 1.21
N PHE A 21 -9.09 -0.84 1.48
CA PHE A 21 -7.85 -1.08 0.75
C PHE A 21 -7.31 -2.49 1.03
N ALA A 22 -7.39 -2.91 2.30
CA ALA A 22 -6.98 -4.26 2.69
C ALA A 22 -7.82 -5.31 1.94
N ASP A 23 -9.14 -5.11 1.91
CA ASP A 23 -10.03 -6.01 1.18
C ASP A 23 -9.69 -6.04 -0.31
N TYR A 24 -9.42 -4.88 -0.89
CA TYR A 24 -9.06 -4.78 -2.30
C TYR A 24 -7.81 -5.59 -2.62
N LEU A 25 -6.81 -5.54 -1.74
CA LEU A 25 -5.56 -6.25 -1.93
C LEU A 25 -5.60 -7.70 -1.47
N GLY A 26 -6.61 -8.08 -0.72
CA GLY A 26 -6.70 -9.43 -0.17
C GLY A 26 -5.76 -9.64 1.01
N VAL A 27 -5.51 -8.61 1.80
CA VAL A 27 -4.71 -8.69 3.02
C VAL A 27 -5.54 -8.22 4.21
N SER A 28 -5.02 -8.40 5.43
CA SER A 28 -5.74 -7.98 6.62
C SER A 28 -5.63 -6.47 6.83
N PHE A 29 -6.61 -5.90 7.54
CA PHE A 29 -6.57 -4.51 7.97
C PHE A 29 -5.27 -4.21 8.72
N GLY A 30 -4.89 -5.11 9.63
CA GLY A 30 -3.67 -4.95 10.41
C GLY A 30 -2.43 -4.84 9.55
N THR A 31 -2.39 -5.57 8.44
CA THR A 31 -1.27 -5.52 7.51
C THR A 31 -1.13 -4.12 6.89
N VAL A 32 -2.23 -3.56 6.39
CA VAL A 32 -2.22 -2.21 5.82
C VAL A 32 -1.84 -1.19 6.88
N ASN A 33 -2.41 -1.32 8.06
CA ASN A 33 -2.13 -0.40 9.17
C ASN A 33 -0.64 -0.42 9.53
N ARG A 34 -0.03 -1.59 9.60
CA ARG A 34 1.41 -1.72 9.90
C ARG A 34 2.28 -1.13 8.81
N TRP A 35 1.92 -1.32 7.54
CA TRP A 35 2.65 -0.70 6.43
C TRP A 35 2.63 0.82 6.57
N GLU A 36 1.46 1.40 6.81
CA GLU A 36 1.31 2.86 6.88
C GLU A 36 1.98 3.47 8.11
N ASN A 37 2.14 2.69 9.17
CA ASN A 37 2.85 3.12 10.38
C ASN A 37 4.34 2.77 10.34
N ASP A 38 4.82 2.33 9.19
CA ASP A 38 6.24 2.00 8.98
C ASP A 38 6.75 0.91 9.94
N ARG A 39 5.86 0.00 10.34
CA ARG A 39 6.19 -1.14 11.20
C ARG A 39 6.74 -2.31 10.40
N PHE A 40 6.24 -2.49 9.19
CA PHE A 40 6.68 -3.55 8.28
C PHE A 40 6.74 -3.01 6.87
N THR A 41 7.69 -3.53 6.10
CA THR A 41 7.72 -3.32 4.66
C THR A 41 6.92 -4.45 4.02
N PRO A 42 6.16 -4.19 2.95
CA PRO A 42 5.43 -5.25 2.26
C PRO A 42 6.35 -6.38 1.81
N ILE A 43 5.89 -7.63 1.94
CA ILE A 43 6.62 -8.78 1.43
C ILE A 43 6.55 -8.78 -0.10
N VAL A 44 7.41 -9.57 -0.74
CA VAL A 44 7.50 -9.60 -2.22
C VAL A 44 6.15 -9.84 -2.88
N LYS A 45 5.36 -10.75 -2.35
CA LYS A 45 4.03 -11.05 -2.91
C LYS A 45 3.13 -9.81 -2.89
N ALA A 46 3.17 -9.05 -1.80
CA ALA A 46 2.40 -7.81 -1.68
C ALA A 46 2.96 -6.74 -2.60
N LYS A 47 4.28 -6.65 -2.71
CA LYS A 47 4.92 -5.69 -3.62
C LYS A 47 4.47 -5.90 -5.06
N ARG A 48 4.30 -7.16 -5.48
CA ARG A 48 3.83 -7.47 -6.82
C ARG A 48 2.40 -6.98 -7.07
N LYS A 49 1.57 -6.98 -6.04
CA LYS A 49 0.22 -6.45 -6.16
C LYS A 49 0.20 -4.93 -6.17
N LEU A 50 1.11 -4.33 -5.42
CA LEU A 50 1.17 -2.87 -5.28
C LEU A 50 1.82 -2.19 -6.48
N ALA A 51 2.83 -2.81 -7.08
CA ALA A 51 3.60 -2.19 -8.16
C ALA A 51 2.75 -1.64 -9.31
N PRO A 52 1.81 -2.41 -9.89
CA PRO A 52 0.98 -1.87 -10.97
C PRO A 52 0.08 -0.72 -10.52
N LEU A 53 -0.31 -0.71 -9.25
CA LEU A 53 -1.12 0.39 -8.72
C LEU A 53 -0.29 1.65 -8.54
N PHE A 54 0.93 1.51 -8.01
CA PHE A 54 1.85 2.64 -7.89
C PHE A 54 2.11 3.25 -9.26
N GLU A 55 2.34 2.41 -10.27
CA GLU A 55 2.57 2.88 -11.63
C GLU A 55 1.36 3.62 -12.18
N LYS A 56 0.18 3.05 -11.99
CA LYS A 56 -1.06 3.65 -12.48
C LYS A 56 -1.31 5.05 -11.89
N TYR A 57 -0.97 5.23 -10.62
CA TYR A 57 -1.19 6.49 -9.93
C TYR A 57 0.06 7.37 -9.85
N ASN A 58 1.09 7.03 -10.61
CA ASN A 58 2.35 7.81 -10.70
C ASN A 58 3.02 8.00 -9.33
N ILE A 59 3.08 6.93 -8.56
CA ILE A 59 3.73 6.94 -7.25
C ILE A 59 5.07 6.24 -7.38
N GLU A 60 6.16 6.96 -7.07
CA GLU A 60 7.50 6.38 -7.06
C GLU A 60 7.84 5.91 -5.66
N VAL A 61 8.26 4.66 -5.55
CA VAL A 61 8.59 4.03 -4.28
C VAL A 61 10.07 3.66 -4.27
N GLU A 62 10.74 4.07 -3.19
CA GLU A 62 12.12 3.68 -2.94
C GLU A 62 12.12 2.38 -2.17
N ASP A 63 12.73 1.37 -2.73
CA ASP A 63 12.74 0.04 -2.14
C ASP A 63 13.93 -0.16 -1.19
#